data_5cebe4958acd28ea96ddd2f010db68a0
#
_entry.id   5cebe4958acd28ea96ddd2f010db68a0
#
_cell.length_a   1.000
_cell.length_b   1.000
_cell.length_c   1.000
_cell.angle_alpha   90.00
_cell.angle_beta   90.00
_cell.angle_gamma   90.00
#
_symmetry.space_group_name_H-M   'P 1'
#
loop_
_entity.id
_entity.type
_entity.pdbx_description
1 polymer ?
#
loop_
_entity_poly.entity_id
_entity_poly.type
_entity_poly.pdbx_seq_one_letter_code
_entity_poly.pdbx_strand_id
1 'polypeptide(L)'
;ALFPGYAAEARLTEGRRVSAVMAGGVGGAAPAVLFNLNSLSIGGHVFESVPATVRGEGVWAREDAAANVGMPILSRFRLMIDFGGDRLFLLPGPDMARPLARDRSGLNTIVRDGKRIVRFVAPGSPGEAGGWRAGDVIVDIDGGGIDPENHWGEAAAGRTVTLTLEGGERRALTLADYF
;
A
#
# COMPACT_ATOMS: atom_id res chain seq x y z
N ALA A 1 4.35 8.49 0.92
CA ALA A 1 4.31 8.61 2.38
C ALA A 1 4.34 10.08 2.78
N LEU A 2 3.59 10.44 3.81
CA LEU A 2 3.53 11.78 4.38
C LEU A 2 4.44 11.87 5.61
N PHE A 3 5.04 13.03 5.82
CA PHE A 3 5.79 13.30 7.04
C PHE A 3 4.84 13.64 8.19
N PRO A 4 5.14 13.18 9.44
CA PRO A 4 4.22 13.30 10.57
C PRO A 4 3.82 14.74 10.89
N GLY A 5 4.77 15.68 10.90
CA GLY A 5 4.52 17.10 11.18
C GLY A 5 3.48 17.70 10.23
N TYR A 6 3.70 17.54 8.92
CA TYR A 6 2.76 18.03 7.91
C TYR A 6 1.39 17.36 8.01
N ALA A 7 1.38 16.04 8.21
CA ALA A 7 0.11 15.30 8.31
C ALA A 7 -0.73 15.73 9.51
N ALA A 8 -0.09 16.05 10.65
CA ALA A 8 -0.74 16.55 11.84
C ALA A 8 -1.25 17.99 11.66
N GLU A 9 -0.39 18.90 11.15
CA GLU A 9 -0.74 20.29 10.89
C GLU A 9 -1.93 20.41 9.94
N ALA A 10 -1.90 19.64 8.84
CA ALA A 10 -2.97 19.61 7.83
C ALA A 10 -4.15 18.70 8.21
N ARG A 11 -4.14 18.09 9.40
CA ARG A 11 -5.20 17.21 9.93
C ARG A 11 -5.65 16.13 8.95
N LEU A 12 -4.69 15.54 8.23
CA LEU A 12 -4.98 14.69 7.07
C LEU A 12 -5.65 13.35 7.43
N THR A 13 -5.61 12.92 8.68
CA THR A 13 -6.27 11.69 9.14
C THR A 13 -7.60 11.91 9.85
N GLU A 14 -7.92 13.18 10.19
CA GLU A 14 -9.16 13.49 10.91
C GLU A 14 -10.40 13.20 10.05
N GLY A 15 -11.38 12.52 10.66
CA GLY A 15 -12.65 12.17 10.01
C GLY A 15 -12.53 11.15 8.88
N ARG A 16 -11.36 10.54 8.70
CA ARG A 16 -11.11 9.52 7.67
C ARG A 16 -11.10 8.12 8.26
N ARG A 17 -11.46 7.13 7.42
CA ARG A 17 -11.19 5.75 7.75
C ARG A 17 -9.67 5.55 7.70
N VAL A 18 -9.11 5.06 8.79
CA VAL A 18 -7.68 4.78 8.93
C VAL A 18 -7.46 3.31 9.27
N SER A 19 -6.32 2.78 8.86
CA SER A 19 -5.83 1.46 9.22
C SER A 19 -4.33 1.56 9.48
N ALA A 20 -3.63 0.43 9.50
CA ALA A 20 -2.18 0.38 9.65
C ALA A 20 -1.54 -0.53 8.59
N VAL A 21 -0.28 -0.26 8.29
CA VAL A 21 0.54 -1.08 7.40
C VAL A 21 1.96 -1.14 7.93
N MET A 22 2.68 -2.23 7.64
CA MET A 22 4.13 -2.29 7.89
C MET A 22 4.87 -1.62 6.73
N ALA A 23 5.41 -0.44 7.00
CA ALA A 23 6.19 0.31 6.02
C ALA A 23 7.67 -0.04 6.14
N GLY A 24 8.26 -0.63 5.09
CA GLY A 24 9.66 -0.99 5.02
C GLY A 24 10.57 0.17 4.61
N GLY A 25 11.85 0.08 4.99
CA GLY A 25 12.92 1.00 4.59
C GLY A 25 14.29 0.46 5.00
N VAL A 26 15.36 1.25 4.75
CA VAL A 26 16.75 0.87 5.06
C VAL A 26 16.93 0.56 6.56
N GLY A 27 16.16 1.19 7.44
CA GLY A 27 16.16 0.94 8.89
C GLY A 27 15.26 -0.19 9.37
N GLY A 28 14.68 -1.00 8.45
CA GLY A 28 13.75 -2.08 8.79
C GLY A 28 12.29 -1.74 8.52
N ALA A 29 11.37 -2.56 9.03
CA ALA A 29 9.93 -2.36 8.90
C ALA A 29 9.34 -1.78 10.19
N ALA A 30 8.51 -0.75 10.07
CA ALA A 30 7.81 -0.11 11.18
C ALA A 30 6.33 0.11 10.84
N PRO A 31 5.43 0.12 11.85
CA PRO A 31 4.04 0.47 11.64
C PRO A 31 3.89 1.89 11.09
N ALA A 32 2.94 2.06 10.19
CA ALA A 32 2.54 3.36 9.66
C ALA A 32 1.02 3.44 9.60
N VAL A 33 0.45 4.61 9.81
CA VAL A 33 -0.98 4.86 9.59
C VAL A 33 -1.25 4.84 8.11
N LEU A 34 -2.26 4.09 7.68
CA LEU A 34 -2.70 3.95 6.30
C LEU A 34 -4.07 4.59 6.13
N PHE A 35 -4.25 5.40 5.10
CA PHE A 35 -5.51 6.06 4.77
C PHE A 35 -5.53 6.51 3.30
N ASN A 36 -6.67 7.04 2.84
CA ASN A 36 -6.77 7.64 1.51
C ASN A 36 -6.77 9.17 1.56
N LEU A 37 -5.93 9.78 0.74
CA LEU A 37 -6.12 11.18 0.34
C LEU A 37 -7.26 11.24 -0.70
N ASN A 38 -8.10 12.25 -0.62
CA ASN A 38 -9.14 12.47 -1.63
C ASN A 38 -8.50 12.72 -2.99
N SER A 39 -7.46 13.54 -3.02
CA SER A 39 -6.70 13.82 -4.23
C SER A 39 -5.25 14.21 -3.94
N LEU A 40 -4.41 14.04 -4.94
CA LEU A 40 -3.05 14.58 -5.01
C LEU A 40 -2.84 15.19 -6.39
N SER A 41 -2.44 16.46 -6.41
CA SER A 41 -2.05 17.13 -7.66
C SER A 41 -0.52 17.19 -7.77
N ILE A 42 -0.01 16.82 -8.94
CA ILE A 42 1.42 16.92 -9.27
C ILE A 42 1.59 17.27 -10.75
N GLY A 43 2.34 18.33 -11.05
CA GLY A 43 2.58 18.79 -12.43
C GLY A 43 1.28 19.10 -13.20
N GLY A 44 0.23 19.57 -12.54
CA GLY A 44 -1.07 19.85 -13.15
C GLY A 44 -1.97 18.62 -13.33
N HIS A 45 -1.49 17.41 -12.96
CA HIS A 45 -2.27 16.18 -13.03
C HIS A 45 -2.82 15.82 -11.67
N VAL A 46 -4.12 15.45 -11.62
CA VAL A 46 -4.83 15.09 -10.39
C VAL A 46 -5.01 13.56 -10.33
N PHE A 47 -4.61 12.99 -9.21
CA PHE A 47 -4.88 11.59 -8.85
C PHE A 47 -5.90 11.58 -7.73
N GLU A 48 -6.96 10.81 -7.87
CA GLU A 48 -8.01 10.66 -6.85
C GLU A 48 -7.81 9.39 -6.02
N SER A 49 -8.35 9.40 -4.80
CA SER A 49 -8.32 8.26 -3.87
C SER A 49 -6.93 7.67 -3.71
N VAL A 50 -5.96 8.50 -3.35
CA VAL A 50 -4.54 8.13 -3.30
C VAL A 50 -4.21 7.43 -1.97
N PRO A 51 -3.81 6.14 -1.98
CA PRO A 51 -3.33 5.46 -0.79
C PRO A 51 -2.11 6.19 -0.22
N ALA A 52 -2.18 6.57 1.04
CA ALA A 52 -1.15 7.34 1.72
C ALA A 52 -0.82 6.74 3.08
N THR A 53 0.43 6.93 3.51
CA THR A 53 0.89 6.49 4.83
C THR A 53 1.51 7.65 5.59
N VAL A 54 1.26 7.72 6.90
CA VAL A 54 2.00 8.55 7.83
C VAL A 54 2.88 7.62 8.66
N ARG A 55 4.19 7.81 8.58
CA ARG A 55 5.16 7.04 9.39
C ARG A 55 5.25 7.64 10.79
N GLY A 56 5.61 6.81 11.79
CA GLY A 56 5.91 7.27 13.13
C GLY A 56 7.13 8.20 13.17
N GLU A 57 7.27 8.93 14.25
CA GLU A 57 8.40 9.83 14.49
C GLU A 57 9.73 9.09 14.47
N GLY A 58 10.77 9.73 13.96
CA GLY A 58 12.17 9.32 14.10
C GLY A 58 12.84 8.68 12.88
N VAL A 59 12.11 8.16 11.88
CA VAL A 59 12.75 7.44 10.75
C VAL A 59 13.05 8.35 9.54
N TRP A 60 12.34 9.47 9.38
CA TRP A 60 12.46 10.40 8.23
C TRP A 60 11.92 11.79 8.60
N ALA A 61 12.25 12.30 9.78
CA ALA A 61 11.86 13.66 10.15
C ALA A 61 12.63 14.67 9.26
N ARG A 62 12.00 15.09 8.18
CA ARG A 62 12.40 16.26 7.41
C ARG A 62 11.39 17.36 7.68
N GLU A 63 11.84 18.41 8.34
CA GLU A 63 11.03 19.58 8.65
C GLU A 63 10.71 20.42 7.41
N ASP A 64 11.50 20.25 6.35
CA ASP A 64 11.44 21.00 5.11
C ASP A 64 10.61 20.29 3.99
N ALA A 65 9.98 19.16 4.28
CA ALA A 65 9.23 18.41 3.30
C ALA A 65 7.88 17.92 3.85
N ALA A 66 6.85 17.98 3.01
CA ALA A 66 5.50 17.50 3.35
C ALA A 66 5.32 15.99 3.11
N ALA A 67 5.91 15.47 2.04
CA ALA A 67 5.69 14.10 1.60
C ALA A 67 6.82 13.54 0.74
N ASN A 68 6.83 12.21 0.64
CA ASN A 68 7.60 11.48 -0.36
C ASN A 68 6.61 10.85 -1.36
N VAL A 69 6.70 11.25 -2.63
CA VAL A 69 5.89 10.67 -3.72
C VAL A 69 6.61 9.43 -4.26
N GLY A 70 5.91 8.31 -4.26
CA GLY A 70 6.48 7.01 -4.67
C GLY A 70 6.22 6.64 -6.11
N MET A 71 6.86 5.56 -6.53
CA MET A 71 6.77 4.99 -7.88
C MET A 71 5.34 4.71 -8.38
N PRO A 72 4.35 4.31 -7.55
CA PRO A 72 2.97 4.14 -8.05
C PRO A 72 2.39 5.38 -8.74
N ILE A 73 2.92 6.56 -8.45
CA ILE A 73 2.56 7.82 -9.11
C ILE A 73 3.63 8.21 -10.14
N LEU A 74 4.91 8.21 -9.74
CA LEU A 74 5.99 8.70 -10.61
C LEU A 74 6.17 7.86 -11.88
N SER A 75 5.95 6.54 -11.83
CA SER A 75 6.03 5.66 -13.00
C SER A 75 4.98 5.94 -14.09
N ARG A 76 3.96 6.75 -13.77
CA ARG A 76 2.95 7.18 -14.74
C ARG A 76 3.43 8.29 -15.66
N PHE A 77 4.60 8.85 -15.33
CA PHE A 77 5.23 9.90 -16.13
C PHE A 77 6.55 9.42 -16.73
N ARG A 78 6.88 9.98 -17.88
CA ARG A 78 8.28 10.06 -18.30
C ARG A 78 8.88 11.25 -17.57
N LEU A 79 9.88 10.96 -16.74
CA LEU A 79 10.57 11.97 -15.94
C LEU A 79 11.83 12.45 -16.67
N MET A 80 12.02 13.77 -16.72
CA MET A 80 13.27 14.37 -17.15
C MET A 80 13.72 15.36 -16.09
N ILE A 81 14.93 15.16 -15.55
CA ILE A 81 15.51 15.99 -14.49
C ILE A 81 16.62 16.84 -15.09
N ASP A 82 16.46 18.15 -15.04
CA ASP A 82 17.48 19.14 -15.42
C ASP A 82 18.14 19.67 -14.13
N PHE A 83 19.26 19.08 -13.77
CA PHE A 83 20.00 19.47 -12.57
C PHE A 83 20.64 20.85 -12.69
N GLY A 84 20.94 21.32 -13.92
CA GLY A 84 21.53 22.63 -14.14
C GLY A 84 20.50 23.77 -14.00
N GLY A 85 19.25 23.48 -14.31
CA GLY A 85 18.16 24.44 -14.27
C GLY A 85 17.19 24.25 -13.10
N ASP A 86 17.46 23.32 -12.17
CA ASP A 86 16.60 22.95 -11.03
C ASP A 86 15.15 22.64 -11.48
N ARG A 87 15.01 21.89 -12.59
CA ARG A 87 13.72 21.60 -13.20
C ARG A 87 13.42 20.11 -13.27
N LEU A 88 12.17 19.77 -12.98
CA LEU A 88 11.60 18.46 -13.21
C LEU A 88 10.47 18.57 -14.23
N PHE A 89 10.63 17.87 -15.35
CA PHE A 89 9.58 17.76 -16.38
C PHE A 89 8.85 16.44 -16.21
N LEU A 90 7.52 16.53 -16.17
CA LEU A 90 6.60 15.41 -16.03
C LEU A 90 5.77 15.30 -17.30
N LEU A 91 6.07 14.28 -18.13
CA LEU A 91 5.29 14.00 -19.35
C LEU A 91 4.39 12.79 -19.08
N PRO A 92 3.05 12.94 -19.24
CA PRO A 92 2.12 11.84 -19.03
C PRO A 92 2.49 10.62 -19.87
N GLY A 93 2.53 9.45 -19.22
CA GLY A 93 2.67 8.15 -19.84
C GLY A 93 1.32 7.50 -20.15
N PRO A 94 1.33 6.31 -20.75
CA PRO A 94 0.10 5.59 -21.13
C PRO A 94 -0.75 5.17 -19.93
N ASP A 95 -0.14 5.01 -18.76
CA ASP A 95 -0.82 4.52 -17.55
C ASP A 95 -1.45 5.63 -16.68
N MET A 96 -1.51 6.87 -17.18
CA MET A 96 -2.04 8.01 -16.41
C MET A 96 -3.45 7.78 -15.85
N ALA A 97 -4.33 7.19 -16.64
CA ALA A 97 -5.72 6.95 -16.26
C ALA A 97 -5.93 5.65 -15.46
N ARG A 98 -4.89 4.82 -15.31
CA ARG A 98 -5.00 3.55 -14.58
C ARG A 98 -5.25 3.84 -13.08
N PRO A 99 -6.23 3.19 -12.43
CA PRO A 99 -6.43 3.34 -10.99
C PRO A 99 -5.16 3.02 -10.19
N LEU A 100 -4.97 3.69 -9.06
CA LEU A 100 -3.88 3.35 -8.15
C LEU A 100 -4.16 2.00 -7.49
N ALA A 101 -3.14 1.15 -7.45
CA ALA A 101 -3.21 -0.13 -6.78
C ALA A 101 -3.51 0.07 -5.29
N ARG A 102 -4.41 -0.77 -4.75
CA ARG A 102 -4.84 -0.72 -3.36
C ARG A 102 -4.95 -2.14 -2.84
N ASP A 103 -4.31 -2.42 -1.72
CA ASP A 103 -4.56 -3.67 -1.01
C ASP A 103 -5.96 -3.67 -0.40
N ARG A 104 -6.67 -4.76 -0.61
CA ARG A 104 -8.04 -5.03 -0.12
C ARG A 104 -8.12 -6.27 0.75
N SER A 105 -6.99 -6.92 0.97
CA SER A 105 -6.90 -8.09 1.83
C SER A 105 -6.61 -7.73 3.28
N GLY A 106 -5.79 -6.71 3.50
CA GLY A 106 -5.20 -6.37 4.79
C GLY A 106 -4.12 -7.33 5.25
N LEU A 107 -3.64 -8.22 4.37
CA LEU A 107 -2.59 -9.18 4.68
C LEU A 107 -1.25 -8.69 4.12
N ASN A 108 -0.39 -8.14 4.97
CA ASN A 108 0.99 -7.87 4.58
C ASN A 108 1.78 -9.18 4.61
N THR A 109 2.25 -9.63 3.47
CA THR A 109 2.92 -10.91 3.31
C THR A 109 4.31 -10.78 2.70
N ILE A 110 5.19 -11.76 2.96
CA ILE A 110 6.44 -11.96 2.24
C ILE A 110 6.44 -13.33 1.59
N VAL A 111 7.12 -13.46 0.46
CA VAL A 111 7.37 -14.75 -0.17
C VAL A 111 8.73 -15.26 0.27
N ARG A 112 8.76 -16.49 0.78
CA ARG A 112 9.97 -17.20 1.19
C ARG A 112 9.78 -18.69 0.90
N ASP A 113 10.75 -19.30 0.24
CA ASP A 113 10.79 -20.74 -0.06
C ASP A 113 9.49 -21.25 -0.73
N GLY A 114 8.98 -20.47 -1.68
CA GLY A 114 7.73 -20.79 -2.41
C GLY A 114 6.45 -20.69 -1.59
N LYS A 115 6.48 -20.07 -0.42
CA LYS A 115 5.33 -19.86 0.47
C LYS A 115 5.13 -18.38 0.74
N ARG A 116 3.89 -17.96 1.03
CA ARG A 116 3.58 -16.60 1.51
C ARG A 116 3.36 -16.63 3.02
N ILE A 117 4.16 -15.87 3.74
CA ILE A 117 4.07 -15.78 5.21
C ILE A 117 3.40 -14.44 5.55
N VAL A 118 2.31 -14.48 6.30
CA VAL A 118 1.66 -13.30 6.83
C VAL A 118 2.56 -12.66 7.89
N ARG A 119 2.97 -11.42 7.66
CA ARG A 119 3.82 -10.65 8.58
C ARG A 119 3.03 -9.70 9.46
N PHE A 120 1.92 -9.21 8.95
CA PHE A 120 1.06 -8.28 9.64
C PHE A 120 -0.35 -8.36 9.06
N VAL A 121 -1.36 -8.19 9.92
CA VAL A 121 -2.77 -8.10 9.54
C VAL A 121 -3.25 -6.70 9.88
N ALA A 122 -3.77 -5.99 8.88
CA ALA A 122 -4.20 -4.60 9.02
C ALA A 122 -5.50 -4.51 9.83
N PRO A 123 -5.59 -3.62 10.84
CA PRO A 123 -6.82 -3.41 11.59
C PRO A 123 -7.99 -2.97 10.71
N GLY A 124 -9.18 -3.47 11.00
CA GLY A 124 -10.41 -3.18 10.26
C GLY A 124 -10.49 -3.81 8.87
N SER A 125 -9.52 -4.66 8.51
CA SER A 125 -9.43 -5.29 7.19
C SER A 125 -10.22 -6.61 7.09
N PRO A 126 -10.49 -7.08 5.85
CA PRO A 126 -11.01 -8.42 5.62
C PRO A 126 -10.14 -9.53 6.24
N GLY A 127 -8.81 -9.37 6.23
CA GLY A 127 -7.89 -10.31 6.87
C GLY A 127 -8.14 -10.42 8.36
N GLU A 128 -8.30 -9.30 9.07
CA GLU A 128 -8.64 -9.31 10.50
C GLU A 128 -10.00 -9.96 10.74
N ALA A 129 -11.03 -9.55 10.00
CA ALA A 129 -12.37 -10.13 10.09
C ALA A 129 -12.40 -11.64 9.80
N GLY A 130 -11.52 -12.11 8.90
CA GLY A 130 -11.33 -13.53 8.56
C GLY A 130 -10.48 -14.30 9.57
N GLY A 131 -10.05 -13.69 10.67
CA GLY A 131 -9.28 -14.34 11.74
C GLY A 131 -7.84 -14.67 11.36
N TRP A 132 -7.28 -14.01 10.33
CA TRP A 132 -5.88 -14.18 9.94
C TRP A 132 -4.94 -13.62 10.99
N ARG A 133 -3.74 -14.20 11.08
CA ARG A 133 -2.74 -13.81 12.07
C ARG A 133 -1.35 -13.75 11.46
N ALA A 134 -0.49 -12.94 12.04
CA ALA A 134 0.93 -12.98 11.73
C ALA A 134 1.48 -14.37 12.04
N GLY A 135 2.26 -14.93 11.11
CA GLY A 135 2.78 -16.29 11.16
C GLY A 135 1.97 -17.28 10.33
N ASP A 136 0.75 -16.97 9.90
CA ASP A 136 0.01 -17.85 8.99
C ASP A 136 0.81 -18.03 7.69
N VAL A 137 0.90 -19.28 7.22
CA VAL A 137 1.67 -19.66 6.03
C VAL A 137 0.72 -20.12 4.94
N ILE A 138 0.68 -19.35 3.85
CA ILE A 138 -0.14 -19.62 2.67
C ILE A 138 0.72 -20.38 1.65
N VAL A 139 0.22 -21.50 1.16
CA VAL A 139 0.92 -22.36 0.20
C VAL A 139 0.25 -22.40 -1.18
N ASP A 140 -0.99 -21.89 -1.27
CA ASP A 140 -1.73 -21.83 -2.52
C ASP A 140 -2.75 -20.68 -2.52
N ILE A 141 -2.96 -20.09 -3.68
CA ILE A 141 -3.93 -19.02 -3.94
C ILE A 141 -4.80 -19.44 -5.12
N ASP A 142 -6.08 -19.66 -4.90
CA ASP A 142 -7.07 -20.06 -5.92
C ASP A 142 -6.69 -21.31 -6.72
N GLY A 143 -5.85 -22.21 -6.19
CA GLY A 143 -5.37 -23.41 -6.90
C GLY A 143 -4.19 -23.15 -7.84
N GLY A 144 -3.61 -21.97 -7.84
CA GLY A 144 -2.51 -21.54 -8.71
C GLY A 144 -1.11 -21.61 -8.10
N GLY A 145 -0.99 -22.11 -6.86
CA GLY A 145 0.28 -22.07 -6.12
C GLY A 145 0.64 -20.66 -5.64
N ILE A 146 1.92 -20.43 -5.35
CA ILE A 146 2.45 -19.13 -4.93
C ILE A 146 3.28 -18.52 -6.05
N ASP A 147 2.73 -17.50 -6.67
CA ASP A 147 3.44 -16.61 -7.59
C ASP A 147 3.80 -15.31 -6.84
N PRO A 148 5.11 -14.94 -6.73
CA PRO A 148 5.54 -13.69 -6.11
C PRO A 148 4.94 -12.45 -6.77
N GLU A 149 4.72 -12.49 -8.07
CA GLU A 149 4.17 -11.37 -8.85
C GLU A 149 2.63 -11.31 -8.80
N ASN A 150 1.98 -12.28 -8.16
CA ASN A 150 0.53 -12.28 -8.01
C ASN A 150 0.08 -11.27 -6.95
N HIS A 151 -0.49 -10.16 -7.41
CA HIS A 151 -1.06 -9.07 -6.60
C HIS A 151 -2.54 -9.33 -6.27
N TRP A 152 -2.89 -10.53 -5.87
CA TRP A 152 -4.26 -10.97 -5.61
C TRP A 152 -5.03 -10.06 -4.63
N GLY A 153 -4.35 -9.50 -3.63
CA GLY A 153 -4.94 -8.56 -2.65
C GLY A 153 -5.36 -7.23 -3.25
N GLU A 154 -4.91 -6.89 -4.47
CA GLU A 154 -5.27 -5.66 -5.19
C GLU A 154 -6.44 -5.86 -6.15
N ALA A 155 -6.99 -7.06 -6.25
CA ALA A 155 -8.15 -7.32 -7.10
C ALA A 155 -9.39 -6.54 -6.63
N ALA A 156 -10.44 -6.54 -7.46
CA ALA A 156 -11.65 -5.76 -7.22
C ALA A 156 -12.29 -6.09 -5.86
N ALA A 157 -12.85 -5.07 -5.22
CA ALA A 157 -13.68 -5.27 -4.02
C ALA A 157 -14.85 -6.20 -4.35
N GLY A 158 -15.19 -7.09 -3.40
CA GLY A 158 -16.20 -8.13 -3.56
C GLY A 158 -15.66 -9.43 -4.17
N ARG A 159 -14.45 -9.45 -4.74
CA ARG A 159 -13.83 -10.70 -5.17
C ARG A 159 -13.47 -11.55 -3.95
N THR A 160 -13.86 -12.83 -3.99
CA THR A 160 -13.44 -13.83 -3.01
C THR A 160 -12.25 -14.62 -3.55
N VAL A 161 -11.21 -14.74 -2.73
CA VAL A 161 -9.99 -15.51 -3.01
C VAL A 161 -9.93 -16.66 -2.02
N THR A 162 -9.60 -17.85 -2.49
CA THR A 162 -9.38 -19.01 -1.63
C THR A 162 -7.89 -19.18 -1.34
N LEU A 163 -7.51 -19.10 -0.08
CA LEU A 163 -6.14 -19.23 0.39
C LEU A 163 -5.98 -20.55 1.14
N THR A 164 -5.03 -21.39 0.73
CA THR A 164 -4.74 -22.66 1.40
C THR A 164 -3.52 -22.47 2.31
N LEU A 165 -3.67 -22.81 3.59
CA LEU A 165 -2.59 -22.78 4.57
C LEU A 165 -1.72 -24.04 4.48
N GLU A 166 -0.53 -23.99 5.04
CA GLU A 166 0.44 -25.09 5.08
C GLU A 166 -0.14 -26.38 5.69
N GLY A 167 -1.07 -26.26 6.64
CA GLY A 167 -1.80 -27.41 7.24
C GLY A 167 -2.92 -27.97 6.38
N GLY A 168 -3.13 -27.46 5.15
CA GLY A 168 -4.21 -27.90 4.24
C GLY A 168 -5.55 -27.23 4.50
N GLU A 169 -5.68 -26.40 5.54
CA GLU A 169 -6.88 -25.61 5.78
C GLU A 169 -7.08 -24.61 4.64
N ARG A 170 -8.31 -24.49 4.17
CA ARG A 170 -8.70 -23.53 3.12
C ARG A 170 -9.57 -22.44 3.74
N ARG A 171 -9.18 -21.18 3.53
CA ARG A 171 -9.92 -20.01 3.99
C ARG A 171 -10.31 -19.15 2.80
N ALA A 172 -11.58 -18.76 2.74
CA ALA A 172 -12.07 -17.77 1.79
C ALA A 172 -11.85 -16.37 2.37
N LEU A 173 -11.35 -15.46 1.56
CA LEU A 173 -11.16 -14.05 1.90
C LEU A 173 -11.85 -13.18 0.86
N THR A 174 -12.92 -12.48 1.24
CA THR A 174 -13.59 -11.52 0.37
C THR A 174 -12.93 -10.16 0.49
N LEU A 175 -12.38 -9.68 -0.60
CA LEU A 175 -11.63 -8.41 -0.66
C LEU A 175 -12.57 -7.21 -0.50
N ALA A 176 -12.18 -6.24 0.30
CA ALA A 176 -12.96 -5.01 0.49
C ALA A 176 -12.06 -3.80 0.77
N ASP A 177 -12.54 -2.61 0.43
CA ASP A 177 -11.87 -1.37 0.83
C ASP A 177 -12.04 -1.17 2.35
N TYR A 178 -10.93 -1.04 3.09
CA TYR A 178 -10.91 -0.95 4.56
C TYR A 178 -10.23 0.31 5.09
N PHE A 179 -9.71 1.14 4.19
CA PHE A 179 -9.13 2.45 4.49
C PHE A 179 -9.47 3.46 3.41
#